data_8ebda8a33a91008d71a07cbca23d9b2d
#
_entry.id   8ebda8a33a91008d71a07cbca23d9b2d
#
_cell.length_a   1.000
_cell.length_b   1.000
_cell.length_c   1.000
_cell.angle_alpha   90.00
_cell.angle_beta   90.00
_cell.angle_gamma   90.00
#
_symmetry.space_group_name_H-M   'P 1'
#
loop_
_entity.id
_entity.type
_entity.pdbx_description
1 polymer ?
#
loop_
_entity_poly.entity_id
_entity_poly.type
_entity_poly.pdbx_seq_one_letter_code
_entity_poly.pdbx_strand_id
1 'polypeptide(L)'
;ERFLPGLEKLGLLDESDAVACAKYHYLSNHLGGVSVVFIPESEKKAWIRYAPPRWIFDGTAIAAIPSEVSRAMLWGWHANNGVLLNNPKLGFVCTGQTVDGLPGLEGYYIEEDEMLPARSRLRFRYGESCPPVNYTDLPVLDSTEWPPERLLKVVRNYSMDYIRNIIPVMSQELGPLVAQGILYRTGRKIGMQYSLETQEILDLQEPIDVLEALLAAQGDATERIGSNLSQRSWRLMSGLEAECTPEWMDGLLGLWEGVLLPIESRSRLDLLERLDLGQKEFLWKISESGRAKGF
;
A
#
# COMPACT_ATOMS: atom_id res chain seq x y z
N GLU A 1 11.47 1.18 -8.42
CA GLU A 1 11.51 0.81 -9.86
C GLU A 1 10.29 1.30 -10.67
N ARG A 2 9.22 1.79 -10.04
CA ARG A 2 8.00 2.25 -10.74
C ARG A 2 8.01 3.73 -11.14
N PHE A 3 8.89 4.52 -10.56
CA PHE A 3 8.88 5.95 -10.72
C PHE A 3 9.12 6.37 -12.19
N LEU A 4 10.21 5.93 -12.80
CA LEU A 4 10.52 6.31 -14.19
C LEU A 4 9.46 5.82 -15.20
N PRO A 5 9.05 4.53 -15.19
CA PRO A 5 7.92 4.10 -16.04
C PRO A 5 6.61 4.82 -15.72
N GLY A 6 6.45 5.30 -14.50
CA GLY A 6 5.28 6.07 -14.08
C GLY A 6 5.26 7.48 -14.66
N LEU A 7 6.41 8.15 -14.73
CA LEU A 7 6.56 9.45 -15.40
C LEU A 7 6.14 9.36 -16.87
N GLU A 8 6.63 8.34 -17.58
CA GLU A 8 6.28 8.10 -18.97
C GLU A 8 4.78 7.87 -19.16
N LYS A 9 4.18 6.97 -18.37
CA LYS A 9 2.74 6.64 -18.44
C LYS A 9 1.82 7.81 -18.11
N LEU A 10 2.30 8.77 -17.33
CA LEU A 10 1.56 9.97 -16.94
C LEU A 10 1.87 11.18 -17.84
N GLY A 11 2.73 11.01 -18.86
CA GLY A 11 3.09 12.09 -19.78
C GLY A 11 3.90 13.21 -19.14
N LEU A 12 4.78 12.88 -18.18
CA LEU A 12 5.52 13.86 -17.37
C LEU A 12 6.99 14.02 -17.76
N LEU A 13 7.43 13.40 -18.87
CA LEU A 13 8.84 13.40 -19.27
C LEU A 13 9.33 14.75 -19.76
N ASP A 14 8.43 15.63 -20.24
CA ASP A 14 8.75 16.96 -20.73
C ASP A 14 8.69 18.06 -19.66
N GLU A 15 8.27 17.69 -18.44
CA GLU A 15 8.27 18.62 -17.29
C GLU A 15 9.69 18.75 -16.70
N SER A 16 9.96 19.87 -16.03
CA SER A 16 11.18 19.98 -15.22
C SER A 16 11.17 18.98 -14.06
N ASP A 17 12.33 18.49 -13.64
CA ASP A 17 12.44 17.39 -12.67
C ASP A 17 11.70 17.63 -11.34
N ALA A 18 11.76 18.86 -10.81
CA ALA A 18 11.05 19.20 -9.58
C ALA A 18 9.53 19.14 -9.76
N VAL A 19 9.04 19.66 -10.88
CA VAL A 19 7.61 19.65 -11.24
C VAL A 19 7.16 18.22 -11.55
N ALA A 20 7.92 17.48 -12.37
CA ALA A 20 7.65 16.09 -12.72
C ALA A 20 7.51 15.21 -11.48
N CYS A 21 8.43 15.33 -10.52
CA CYS A 21 8.38 14.59 -9.26
C CYS A 21 7.12 14.89 -8.45
N ALA A 22 6.83 16.16 -8.22
CA ALA A 22 5.67 16.56 -7.42
C ALA A 22 4.35 16.15 -8.10
N LYS A 23 4.24 16.38 -9.40
CA LYS A 23 3.06 16.02 -10.20
C LYS A 23 2.87 14.50 -10.29
N TYR A 24 3.96 13.73 -10.40
CA TYR A 24 3.92 12.27 -10.32
C TYR A 24 3.35 11.80 -8.99
N HIS A 25 3.85 12.31 -7.87
CA HIS A 25 3.34 11.94 -6.55
C HIS A 25 1.89 12.36 -6.35
N TYR A 26 1.48 13.50 -6.89
CA TYR A 26 0.08 13.90 -6.92
C TYR A 26 -0.78 12.89 -7.66
N LEU A 27 -0.49 12.63 -8.94
CA LEU A 27 -1.29 11.77 -9.81
C LEU A 27 -1.28 10.30 -9.35
N SER A 28 -0.11 9.76 -9.00
CA SER A 28 0.03 8.36 -8.59
C SER A 28 -0.69 8.07 -7.27
N ASN A 29 -0.65 8.99 -6.31
CA ASN A 29 -1.37 8.85 -5.05
C ASN A 29 -2.87 9.08 -5.22
N HIS A 30 -3.28 10.03 -6.07
CA HIS A 30 -4.68 10.22 -6.41
C HIS A 30 -5.28 8.96 -7.05
N LEU A 31 -4.56 8.32 -7.97
CA LEU A 31 -4.92 7.01 -8.52
C LEU A 31 -5.04 5.93 -7.46
N GLY A 32 -4.25 6.01 -6.37
CA GLY A 32 -4.32 5.11 -5.22
C GLY A 32 -5.40 5.46 -4.19
N GLY A 33 -6.26 6.45 -4.46
CA GLY A 33 -7.30 6.91 -3.53
C GLY A 33 -6.78 7.79 -2.39
N VAL A 34 -5.53 8.27 -2.48
CA VAL A 34 -4.94 9.15 -1.46
C VAL A 34 -5.17 10.61 -1.83
N SER A 35 -5.73 11.37 -0.91
CA SER A 35 -5.95 12.81 -1.08
C SER A 35 -4.62 13.57 -1.00
N VAL A 36 -4.22 14.15 -2.12
CA VAL A 36 -2.98 14.90 -2.28
C VAL A 36 -3.26 16.17 -3.08
N VAL A 37 -2.52 17.22 -2.85
CA VAL A 37 -2.51 18.42 -3.70
C VAL A 37 -1.12 18.69 -4.23
N PHE A 38 -1.06 19.33 -5.39
CA PHE A 38 0.14 19.71 -6.11
C PHE A 38 0.11 21.20 -6.41
N ILE A 39 1.22 21.91 -6.17
CA ILE A 39 1.33 23.33 -6.44
C ILE A 39 2.70 23.62 -7.08
N PRO A 40 2.75 23.95 -8.37
CA PRO A 40 3.98 24.41 -9.00
C PRO A 40 4.27 25.84 -8.53
N GLU A 41 5.47 26.08 -8.00
CA GLU A 41 5.92 27.41 -7.61
C GLU A 41 6.85 28.00 -8.67
N SER A 42 7.67 27.16 -9.29
CA SER A 42 8.55 27.47 -10.43
C SER A 42 8.97 26.18 -11.13
N GLU A 43 9.70 26.27 -12.22
CA GLU A 43 10.32 25.10 -12.88
C GLU A 43 11.26 24.33 -11.94
N LYS A 44 11.89 25.01 -10.98
CA LYS A 44 12.83 24.44 -10.02
C LYS A 44 12.19 24.04 -8.69
N LYS A 45 10.92 24.40 -8.43
CA LYS A 45 10.27 24.14 -7.12
C LYS A 45 8.79 23.84 -7.28
N ALA A 46 8.37 22.69 -6.70
CA ALA A 46 6.96 22.29 -6.70
C ALA A 46 6.61 21.58 -5.39
N TRP A 47 5.44 21.92 -4.85
CA TRP A 47 4.92 21.41 -3.59
C TRP A 47 4.01 20.21 -3.77
N ILE A 48 4.03 19.36 -2.77
CA ILE A 48 2.99 18.35 -2.54
C ILE A 48 2.51 18.41 -1.08
N ARG A 49 1.23 18.16 -0.88
CA ARG A 49 0.62 18.07 0.43
C ARG A 49 -0.38 16.94 0.47
N TYR A 50 -0.16 16.00 1.37
CA TYR A 50 -1.08 14.91 1.66
C TYR A 50 -2.07 15.37 2.72
N ALA A 51 -3.38 15.25 2.42
CA ALA A 51 -4.41 15.61 3.36
C ALA A 51 -4.36 14.72 4.62
N PRO A 52 -4.62 15.31 5.81
CA PRO A 52 -4.77 14.52 7.02
C PRO A 52 -6.08 13.69 6.99
N PRO A 53 -6.12 12.55 7.71
CA PRO A 53 -5.02 11.99 8.44
C PRO A 53 -4.07 11.21 7.52
N ARG A 54 -2.77 11.43 7.64
CA ARG A 54 -1.76 10.65 6.89
C ARG A 54 -0.93 9.83 7.86
N TRP A 55 -0.92 8.50 7.69
CA TRP A 55 -0.26 7.54 8.59
C TRP A 55 -0.81 7.53 10.03
N ILE A 56 -2.06 7.98 10.21
CA ILE A 56 -2.82 7.87 11.44
C ILE A 56 -4.04 7.01 11.13
N PHE A 57 -4.28 6.00 11.97
CA PHE A 57 -5.27 4.96 11.74
C PHE A 57 -6.28 4.91 12.88
N ASP A 58 -7.52 4.64 12.53
CA ASP A 58 -8.61 4.41 13.45
C ASP A 58 -8.43 3.12 14.26
N GLY A 59 -9.09 3.05 15.39
CA GLY A 59 -9.10 1.86 16.23
C GLY A 59 -9.54 2.19 17.65
N THR A 60 -9.44 1.24 18.57
CA THR A 60 -9.71 1.45 20.00
C THR A 60 -8.77 2.47 20.65
N ALA A 61 -7.62 2.69 20.02
CA ALA A 61 -6.70 3.77 20.32
C ALA A 61 -6.17 4.34 19.01
N ILE A 62 -5.92 5.65 18.96
CA ILE A 62 -5.29 6.29 17.81
C ILE A 62 -3.89 5.68 17.66
N ALA A 63 -3.61 5.14 16.48
CA ALA A 63 -2.31 4.60 16.12
C ALA A 63 -1.72 5.39 14.95
N ALA A 64 -0.42 5.67 15.01
CA ALA A 64 0.34 6.27 13.94
C ALA A 64 1.63 5.49 13.71
N ILE A 65 2.17 5.55 12.50
CA ILE A 65 3.52 5.01 12.27
C ILE A 65 4.54 5.90 13.01
N PRO A 66 5.65 5.34 13.51
CA PRO A 66 6.72 6.13 14.10
C PRO A 66 7.27 7.17 13.12
N SER A 67 7.70 8.33 13.64
CA SER A 67 8.25 9.42 12.82
C SER A 67 9.47 8.96 11.99
N GLU A 68 10.30 8.07 12.54
CA GLU A 68 11.44 7.48 11.84
C GLU A 68 11.03 6.65 10.64
N VAL A 69 9.92 5.92 10.73
CA VAL A 69 9.36 5.16 9.60
C VAL A 69 8.87 6.12 8.52
N SER A 70 8.13 7.17 8.89
CA SER A 70 7.71 8.21 7.95
C SER A 70 8.91 8.87 7.24
N ARG A 71 9.97 9.19 7.98
CA ARG A 71 11.22 9.75 7.43
C ARG A 71 11.91 8.78 6.46
N ALA A 72 11.96 7.50 6.79
CA ALA A 72 12.53 6.47 5.90
C ALA A 72 11.72 6.36 4.60
N MET A 73 10.39 6.45 4.67
CA MET A 73 9.52 6.47 3.49
C MET A 73 9.74 7.72 2.65
N LEU A 74 9.88 8.90 3.26
CA LEU A 74 10.21 10.14 2.55
C LEU A 74 11.58 10.04 1.85
N TRP A 75 12.54 9.41 2.50
CA TRP A 75 13.83 9.16 1.87
C TRP A 75 13.71 8.27 0.64
N GLY A 76 13.04 7.11 0.75
CA GLY A 76 12.91 6.15 -0.33
C GLY A 76 12.03 6.64 -1.49
N TRP A 77 10.94 7.34 -1.19
CA TRP A 77 9.95 7.72 -2.21
C TRP A 77 10.13 9.12 -2.77
N HIS A 78 10.72 10.05 -2.01
CA HIS A 78 10.83 11.44 -2.44
C HIS A 78 12.28 11.84 -2.72
N ALA A 79 13.15 11.72 -1.74
CA ALA A 79 14.54 12.14 -1.90
C ALA A 79 15.29 11.30 -2.94
N ASN A 80 14.93 10.02 -3.09
CA ASN A 80 15.53 9.11 -4.06
C ASN A 80 15.16 9.42 -5.52
N ASN A 81 14.12 10.22 -5.78
CA ASN A 81 13.74 10.58 -7.14
C ASN A 81 14.87 11.31 -7.88
N GLY A 82 15.61 12.17 -7.20
CA GLY A 82 16.79 12.83 -7.78
C GLY A 82 17.91 11.86 -8.18
N VAL A 83 18.02 10.71 -7.47
CA VAL A 83 18.95 9.63 -7.87
C VAL A 83 18.46 8.95 -9.13
N LEU A 84 17.18 8.60 -9.17
CA LEU A 84 16.58 7.91 -10.32
C LEU A 84 16.58 8.75 -11.60
N LEU A 85 16.44 10.08 -11.48
CA LEU A 85 16.52 11.03 -12.60
C LEU A 85 17.96 11.39 -12.98
N ASN A 86 18.97 10.86 -12.28
CA ASN A 86 20.36 11.29 -12.43
C ASN A 86 20.55 12.81 -12.23
N ASN A 87 19.68 13.44 -11.43
CA ASN A 87 19.78 14.85 -11.09
C ASN A 87 20.37 15.03 -9.69
N PRO A 88 21.67 15.32 -9.56
CA PRO A 88 22.33 15.49 -8.27
C PRO A 88 21.92 16.76 -7.52
N LYS A 89 21.22 17.69 -8.17
CA LYS A 89 20.76 18.96 -7.60
C LYS A 89 19.36 18.85 -7.01
N LEU A 90 18.59 17.81 -7.37
CA LEU A 90 17.22 17.63 -6.95
C LEU A 90 17.15 17.01 -5.55
N GLY A 91 16.38 17.63 -4.66
CA GLY A 91 16.06 17.14 -3.32
C GLY A 91 14.62 17.37 -2.94
N PHE A 92 14.25 16.80 -1.79
CA PHE A 92 12.94 17.01 -1.17
C PHE A 92 13.11 17.68 0.19
N VAL A 93 12.31 18.70 0.45
CA VAL A 93 12.23 19.40 1.74
C VAL A 93 10.87 19.10 2.35
N CYS A 94 10.85 18.37 3.46
CA CYS A 94 9.65 18.12 4.24
C CYS A 94 9.41 19.28 5.20
N THR A 95 8.22 19.87 5.15
CA THR A 95 7.84 21.01 5.98
C THR A 95 6.86 20.65 7.08
N GLY A 96 6.23 19.47 7.01
CA GLY A 96 5.34 18.96 8.04
C GLY A 96 5.13 17.46 7.94
N GLN A 97 4.85 16.81 9.07
CA GLN A 97 4.43 15.42 9.18
C GLN A 97 3.27 15.30 10.15
N THR A 98 2.18 14.63 9.74
CA THR A 98 1.02 14.38 10.61
C THR A 98 1.39 13.57 11.85
N VAL A 99 2.32 12.64 11.69
CA VAL A 99 2.82 11.79 12.79
C VAL A 99 3.61 12.56 13.86
N ASP A 100 4.09 13.75 13.52
CA ASP A 100 4.74 14.68 14.45
C ASP A 100 3.75 15.71 15.05
N GLY A 101 2.43 15.53 14.83
CA GLY A 101 1.38 16.43 15.31
C GLY A 101 1.15 17.66 14.44
N LEU A 102 1.71 17.70 13.22
CA LEU A 102 1.50 18.81 12.29
C LEU A 102 0.25 18.56 11.41
N PRO A 103 -0.36 19.64 10.84
CA PRO A 103 -1.63 19.54 10.13
C PRO A 103 -1.64 18.59 8.92
N GLY A 104 -0.47 18.29 8.32
CA GLY A 104 -0.37 17.43 7.16
C GLY A 104 1.03 16.88 6.97
N LEU A 105 1.15 15.92 6.06
CA LEU A 105 2.45 15.54 5.49
C LEU A 105 2.63 16.40 4.25
N GLU A 106 3.56 17.35 4.32
CA GLU A 106 3.78 18.31 3.24
C GLU A 106 5.25 18.63 3.02
N GLY A 107 5.55 19.10 1.84
CA GLY A 107 6.88 19.50 1.44
C GLY A 107 6.98 19.87 -0.03
N TYR A 108 8.19 20.11 -0.49
CA TYR A 108 8.44 20.48 -1.87
C TYR A 108 9.68 19.81 -2.42
N TYR A 109 9.63 19.51 -3.70
CA TYR A 109 10.81 19.25 -4.52
C TYR A 109 11.48 20.56 -4.89
N ILE A 110 12.80 20.56 -4.83
CA ILE A 110 13.59 21.72 -5.24
C ILE A 110 14.87 21.28 -5.94
N GLU A 111 15.15 21.92 -7.07
CA GLU A 111 16.41 21.82 -7.76
C GLU A 111 17.31 22.99 -7.33
N GLU A 112 18.38 22.67 -6.62
CA GLU A 112 19.35 23.64 -6.11
C GLU A 112 20.33 24.06 -7.21
N ASP A 113 21.02 25.17 -7.01
CA ASP A 113 22.05 25.62 -7.97
C ASP A 113 23.30 24.73 -7.91
N GLU A 114 23.58 24.11 -6.74
CA GLU A 114 24.71 23.22 -6.52
C GLU A 114 24.26 21.77 -6.31
N MET A 115 25.21 20.84 -6.51
CA MET A 115 24.96 19.41 -6.24
C MET A 115 24.75 19.17 -4.75
N LEU A 116 23.74 18.38 -4.44
CA LEU A 116 23.41 17.97 -3.07
C LEU A 116 24.20 16.72 -2.68
N PRO A 117 24.91 16.74 -1.54
CA PRO A 117 25.39 15.51 -0.90
C PRO A 117 24.20 14.56 -0.67
N ALA A 118 24.44 13.24 -0.75
CA ALA A 118 23.37 12.26 -0.58
C ALA A 118 22.49 12.53 0.67
N ARG A 119 23.11 12.77 1.83
CA ARG A 119 22.42 13.08 3.10
C ARG A 119 21.57 14.35 3.08
N SER A 120 21.80 15.26 2.12
CA SER A 120 21.12 16.55 2.01
C SER A 120 19.97 16.52 0.98
N ARG A 121 19.69 15.36 0.35
CA ARG A 121 18.57 15.21 -0.57
C ARG A 121 17.22 15.15 0.14
N LEU A 122 17.18 14.76 1.42
CA LEU A 122 16.03 14.91 2.31
C LEU A 122 16.39 15.91 3.39
N ARG A 123 15.61 16.98 3.49
CA ARG A 123 15.78 18.04 4.50
C ARG A 123 14.45 18.27 5.20
N PHE A 124 14.51 18.79 6.41
CA PHE A 124 13.35 19.13 7.21
C PHE A 124 13.39 20.63 7.54
N ARG A 125 12.32 21.34 7.20
CA ARG A 125 12.15 22.78 7.47
C ARG A 125 10.75 23.04 8.02
N TYR A 126 10.54 22.60 9.25
CA TYR A 126 9.30 22.84 9.96
C TYR A 126 9.10 24.37 10.14
N GLY A 127 7.88 24.82 9.85
CA GLY A 127 7.53 26.25 9.89
C GLY A 127 7.41 26.91 8.50
N GLU A 128 7.90 26.27 7.44
CA GLU A 128 7.49 26.65 6.09
C GLU A 128 6.12 26.00 5.79
N SER A 129 5.23 26.75 5.18
CA SER A 129 3.87 26.27 4.86
C SER A 129 3.67 26.18 3.36
N CYS A 130 2.93 25.15 2.96
CA CYS A 130 2.46 24.99 1.59
C CYS A 130 1.64 26.22 1.18
N PRO A 131 1.85 26.81 -0.02
CA PRO A 131 1.05 27.89 -0.53
C PRO A 131 -0.44 27.54 -0.60
N PRO A 132 -1.34 28.54 -0.65
CA PRO A 132 -2.75 28.29 -0.90
C PRO A 132 -2.99 27.50 -2.18
N VAL A 133 -3.87 26.51 -2.13
CA VAL A 133 -4.19 25.66 -3.26
C VAL A 133 -5.36 26.25 -4.04
N ASN A 134 -5.19 26.39 -5.34
CA ASN A 134 -6.32 26.56 -6.24
C ASN A 134 -6.73 25.18 -6.79
N TYR A 135 -7.81 24.64 -6.30
CA TYR A 135 -8.27 23.29 -6.68
C TYR A 135 -8.70 23.18 -8.14
N THR A 136 -9.01 24.30 -8.81
CA THR A 136 -9.36 24.30 -10.25
C THR A 136 -8.17 24.09 -11.17
N ASP A 137 -6.96 24.34 -10.66
CA ASP A 137 -5.72 24.27 -11.44
C ASP A 137 -5.01 22.92 -11.26
N LEU A 138 -5.60 22.02 -10.45
CA LEU A 138 -5.02 20.70 -10.25
C LEU A 138 -5.10 19.86 -11.52
N PRO A 139 -4.02 19.14 -11.88
CA PRO A 139 -4.01 18.26 -13.04
C PRO A 139 -5.11 17.20 -12.94
N VAL A 140 -5.82 16.99 -14.02
CA VAL A 140 -6.86 15.93 -14.13
C VAL A 140 -6.37 14.90 -15.13
N LEU A 141 -6.57 13.61 -14.81
CA LEU A 141 -6.29 12.53 -15.74
C LEU A 141 -7.32 12.53 -16.87
N ASP A 142 -6.86 12.35 -18.10
CA ASP A 142 -7.75 12.20 -19.24
C ASP A 142 -8.59 10.93 -19.08
N SER A 143 -9.91 11.09 -19.04
CA SER A 143 -10.86 10.01 -18.85
C SER A 143 -10.88 9.00 -20.01
N THR A 144 -10.39 9.39 -21.19
CA THR A 144 -10.26 8.48 -22.34
C THR A 144 -9.07 7.55 -22.20
N GLU A 145 -7.99 8.03 -21.62
CA GLU A 145 -6.81 7.23 -21.31
C GLU A 145 -6.95 6.46 -20.00
N TRP A 146 -7.73 6.99 -19.06
CA TRP A 146 -7.96 6.44 -17.72
C TRP A 146 -9.45 6.13 -17.46
N PRO A 147 -10.04 5.18 -18.19
CA PRO A 147 -11.42 4.78 -17.95
C PRO A 147 -11.59 4.11 -16.58
N PRO A 148 -12.82 4.03 -16.04
CA PRO A 148 -13.11 3.52 -14.70
C PRO A 148 -12.52 2.15 -14.40
N GLU A 149 -12.53 1.23 -15.34
CA GLU A 149 -11.98 -0.14 -15.18
C GLU A 149 -10.46 -0.12 -15.00
N ARG A 150 -9.77 0.79 -15.71
CA ARG A 150 -8.32 1.00 -15.54
C ARG A 150 -8.02 1.59 -14.16
N LEU A 151 -8.83 2.55 -13.70
CA LEU A 151 -8.68 3.15 -12.38
C LEU A 151 -8.85 2.12 -11.27
N LEU A 152 -9.90 1.30 -11.31
CA LEU A 152 -10.13 0.22 -10.33
C LEU A 152 -8.95 -0.76 -10.29
N LYS A 153 -8.41 -1.14 -11.44
CA LYS A 153 -7.22 -2.00 -11.51
C LYS A 153 -6.00 -1.34 -10.85
N VAL A 154 -5.81 -0.03 -11.05
CA VAL A 154 -4.68 0.70 -10.46
C VAL A 154 -4.82 0.84 -8.96
N VAL A 155 -6.00 1.20 -8.44
CA VAL A 155 -6.29 1.26 -7.00
C VAL A 155 -5.98 -0.08 -6.33
N ARG A 156 -6.49 -1.18 -6.89
CA ARG A 156 -6.22 -2.53 -6.40
C ARG A 156 -4.71 -2.84 -6.37
N ASN A 157 -4.02 -2.61 -7.48
CA ASN A 157 -2.59 -2.88 -7.56
C ASN A 157 -1.79 -1.99 -6.60
N TYR A 158 -2.16 -0.72 -6.45
CA TYR A 158 -1.53 0.21 -5.52
C TYR A 158 -1.60 -0.32 -4.08
N SER A 159 -2.77 -0.77 -3.65
CA SER A 159 -2.97 -1.32 -2.30
C SER A 159 -2.18 -2.60 -2.06
N MET A 160 -2.19 -3.53 -3.03
CA MET A 160 -1.46 -4.79 -2.92
C MET A 160 0.06 -4.60 -2.91
N ASP A 161 0.56 -3.58 -3.59
CA ASP A 161 2.01 -3.35 -3.69
C ASP A 161 2.67 -3.00 -2.36
N TYR A 162 1.96 -2.37 -1.44
CA TYR A 162 2.50 -2.15 -0.09
C TYR A 162 2.83 -3.47 0.59
N ILE A 163 1.90 -4.42 0.56
CA ILE A 163 2.07 -5.75 1.16
C ILE A 163 3.17 -6.51 0.40
N ARG A 164 3.07 -6.57 -0.92
CA ARG A 164 4.00 -7.30 -1.78
C ARG A 164 5.45 -6.84 -1.64
N ASN A 165 5.69 -5.54 -1.48
CA ASN A 165 7.05 -5.02 -1.37
C ASN A 165 7.62 -5.14 0.05
N ILE A 166 6.80 -5.13 1.10
CA ILE A 166 7.30 -5.22 2.47
C ILE A 166 7.67 -6.66 2.88
N ILE A 167 6.98 -7.66 2.36
CA ILE A 167 7.17 -9.05 2.76
C ILE A 167 8.59 -9.56 2.47
N PRO A 168 9.14 -9.42 1.24
CA PRO A 168 10.52 -9.84 0.95
C PRO A 168 11.54 -9.14 1.84
N VAL A 169 11.39 -7.82 2.04
CA VAL A 169 12.30 -7.03 2.86
C VAL A 169 12.25 -7.50 4.32
N MET A 170 11.06 -7.71 4.88
CA MET A 170 10.92 -8.24 6.24
C MET A 170 11.56 -9.62 6.38
N SER A 171 11.35 -10.50 5.38
CA SER A 171 11.93 -11.84 5.37
C SER A 171 13.46 -11.80 5.29
N GLN A 172 14.01 -10.90 4.48
CA GLN A 172 15.45 -10.71 4.34
C GLN A 172 16.09 -10.13 5.61
N GLU A 173 15.51 -9.08 6.19
CA GLU A 173 16.10 -8.33 7.31
C GLU A 173 15.90 -9.03 8.67
N LEU A 174 14.76 -9.71 8.86
CA LEU A 174 14.38 -10.30 10.15
C LEU A 174 14.47 -11.83 10.17
N GLY A 175 14.65 -12.44 9.01
CA GLY A 175 14.51 -13.88 8.80
C GLY A 175 13.06 -14.33 8.60
N PRO A 176 12.83 -15.42 7.82
CA PRO A 176 11.50 -15.82 7.36
C PRO A 176 10.52 -16.14 8.51
N LEU A 177 10.96 -16.83 9.55
CA LEU A 177 10.09 -17.21 10.68
C LEU A 177 9.65 -16.00 11.53
N VAL A 178 10.53 -15.01 11.71
CA VAL A 178 10.18 -13.78 12.45
C VAL A 178 9.22 -12.95 11.62
N ALA A 179 9.48 -12.80 10.31
CA ALA A 179 8.59 -12.13 9.37
C ALA A 179 7.20 -12.78 9.35
N GLN A 180 7.12 -14.11 9.24
CA GLN A 180 5.87 -14.88 9.33
C GLN A 180 5.08 -14.52 10.60
N GLY A 181 5.74 -14.58 11.76
CA GLY A 181 5.08 -14.31 13.05
C GLY A 181 4.55 -12.87 13.17
N ILE A 182 5.27 -11.89 12.59
CA ILE A 182 4.83 -10.48 12.55
C ILE A 182 3.65 -10.34 11.59
N LEU A 183 3.77 -10.85 10.37
CA LEU A 183 2.71 -10.79 9.35
C LEU A 183 1.42 -11.43 9.86
N TYR A 184 1.51 -12.62 10.43
CA TYR A 184 0.35 -13.34 10.95
C TYR A 184 -0.38 -12.55 12.04
N ARG A 185 0.35 -12.09 13.07
CA ARG A 185 -0.26 -11.36 14.19
C ARG A 185 -0.80 -10.01 13.77
N THR A 186 -0.10 -9.29 12.90
CA THR A 186 -0.53 -7.99 12.39
C THR A 186 -1.73 -8.15 11.47
N GLY A 187 -1.65 -9.08 10.51
CA GLY A 187 -2.76 -9.39 9.60
C GLY A 187 -4.02 -9.77 10.36
N ARG A 188 -3.91 -10.65 11.36
CA ARG A 188 -5.05 -11.08 12.17
C ARG A 188 -5.74 -9.92 12.91
N LYS A 189 -4.96 -8.99 13.48
CA LYS A 189 -5.52 -7.81 14.15
C LYS A 189 -6.21 -6.87 13.17
N ILE A 190 -5.59 -6.63 12.01
CA ILE A 190 -6.17 -5.80 10.95
C ILE A 190 -7.46 -6.44 10.44
N GLY A 191 -7.44 -7.74 10.14
CA GLY A 191 -8.64 -8.47 9.71
C GLY A 191 -9.79 -8.37 10.70
N MET A 192 -9.52 -8.58 11.99
CA MET A 192 -10.53 -8.43 13.04
C MET A 192 -11.08 -7.00 13.15
N GLN A 193 -10.22 -5.99 13.02
CA GLN A 193 -10.62 -4.59 13.12
C GLN A 193 -11.59 -4.20 11.99
N TYR A 194 -11.35 -4.64 10.78
CA TYR A 194 -12.12 -4.26 9.60
C TYR A 194 -13.18 -5.29 9.18
N SER A 195 -13.37 -6.38 9.95
CA SER A 195 -14.31 -7.45 9.61
C SER A 195 -15.75 -6.97 9.48
N LEU A 196 -16.24 -6.17 10.41
CA LEU A 196 -17.64 -5.68 10.40
C LEU A 196 -17.87 -4.73 9.22
N GLU A 197 -16.95 -3.79 8.99
CA GLU A 197 -17.00 -2.89 7.85
C GLU A 197 -16.96 -3.67 6.52
N THR A 198 -16.11 -4.69 6.44
CA THR A 198 -16.03 -5.58 5.27
C THR A 198 -17.35 -6.29 5.00
N GLN A 199 -18.01 -6.82 6.02
CA GLN A 199 -19.31 -7.47 5.90
C GLN A 199 -20.40 -6.49 5.45
N GLU A 200 -20.41 -5.28 6.03
CA GLU A 200 -21.36 -4.22 5.67
C GLU A 200 -21.19 -3.79 4.20
N ILE A 201 -19.95 -3.56 3.77
CA ILE A 201 -19.65 -3.17 2.37
C ILE A 201 -20.03 -4.29 1.39
N LEU A 202 -19.74 -5.54 1.73
CA LEU A 202 -20.00 -6.68 0.85
C LEU A 202 -21.44 -7.19 0.91
N ASP A 203 -22.18 -6.85 1.96
CA ASP A 203 -23.52 -7.41 2.27
C ASP A 203 -23.51 -8.95 2.31
N LEU A 204 -22.45 -9.54 2.92
CA LEU A 204 -22.25 -10.98 3.01
C LEU A 204 -22.16 -11.43 4.47
N GLN A 205 -22.75 -12.60 4.78
CA GLN A 205 -22.79 -13.15 6.14
C GLN A 205 -22.02 -14.47 6.27
N GLU A 206 -21.93 -15.25 5.20
CA GLU A 206 -21.25 -16.53 5.24
C GLU A 206 -19.74 -16.37 5.11
N PRO A 207 -18.93 -16.96 6.02
CA PRO A 207 -17.47 -16.80 6.01
C PRO A 207 -16.81 -17.11 4.67
N ILE A 208 -17.29 -18.16 4.00
CA ILE A 208 -16.71 -18.58 2.72
C ILE A 208 -17.03 -17.61 1.58
N ASP A 209 -18.20 -16.95 1.61
CA ASP A 209 -18.59 -15.94 0.63
C ASP A 209 -17.75 -14.67 0.80
N VAL A 210 -17.49 -14.28 2.04
CA VAL A 210 -16.60 -13.15 2.36
C VAL A 210 -15.18 -13.43 1.88
N LEU A 211 -14.65 -14.64 2.15
CA LEU A 211 -13.31 -15.01 1.66
C LEU A 211 -13.23 -14.97 0.14
N GLU A 212 -14.23 -15.54 -0.57
CA GLU A 212 -14.29 -15.52 -2.02
C GLU A 212 -14.32 -14.09 -2.58
N ALA A 213 -15.15 -13.23 -2.02
CA ALA A 213 -15.25 -11.83 -2.45
C ALA A 213 -13.93 -11.08 -2.25
N LEU A 214 -13.22 -11.29 -1.14
CA LEU A 214 -11.94 -10.67 -0.87
C LEU A 214 -10.84 -11.14 -1.83
N LEU A 215 -10.76 -12.45 -2.11
CA LEU A 215 -9.81 -12.99 -3.08
C LEU A 215 -10.13 -12.49 -4.50
N ALA A 216 -11.40 -12.46 -4.88
CA ALA A 216 -11.84 -11.89 -6.16
C ALA A 216 -11.52 -10.39 -6.26
N ALA A 217 -11.65 -9.62 -5.17
CA ALA A 217 -11.28 -8.21 -5.12
C ALA A 217 -9.78 -7.99 -5.36
N GLN A 218 -8.92 -8.94 -4.95
CA GLN A 218 -7.50 -8.95 -5.31
C GLN A 218 -7.26 -9.27 -6.79
N GLY A 219 -8.28 -9.79 -7.48
CA GLY A 219 -8.23 -10.21 -8.89
C GLY A 219 -7.80 -11.66 -9.05
N ASP A 220 -7.93 -12.46 -8.01
CA ASP A 220 -7.68 -13.89 -8.09
C ASP A 220 -8.85 -14.62 -8.77
N ALA A 221 -8.51 -15.70 -9.51
CA ALA A 221 -9.50 -16.59 -10.10
C ALA A 221 -9.96 -17.59 -9.03
N THR A 222 -11.22 -17.50 -8.65
CA THR A 222 -11.84 -18.36 -7.62
C THR A 222 -12.96 -19.22 -8.20
N GLU A 223 -13.19 -20.40 -7.61
CA GLU A 223 -14.28 -21.30 -7.96
C GLU A 223 -14.71 -22.13 -6.75
N ARG A 224 -16.02 -22.31 -6.56
CA ARG A 224 -16.56 -23.20 -5.52
C ARG A 224 -16.46 -24.67 -5.94
N ILE A 225 -15.87 -25.50 -5.09
CA ILE A 225 -15.76 -26.94 -5.27
C ILE A 225 -16.39 -27.64 -4.05
N GLY A 226 -17.68 -27.90 -4.13
CA GLY A 226 -18.47 -28.39 -3.00
C GLY A 226 -18.47 -27.37 -1.83
N SER A 227 -17.96 -27.75 -0.67
CA SER A 227 -17.82 -26.87 0.50
C SER A 227 -16.48 -26.12 0.54
N ASN A 228 -15.61 -26.31 -0.46
CA ASN A 228 -14.30 -25.71 -0.52
C ASN A 228 -14.28 -24.55 -1.55
N LEU A 229 -13.26 -23.70 -1.45
CA LEU A 229 -13.00 -22.62 -2.39
C LEU A 229 -11.62 -22.84 -3.04
N SER A 230 -11.61 -22.99 -4.36
CA SER A 230 -10.41 -23.02 -5.18
C SER A 230 -9.98 -21.62 -5.52
N GLN A 231 -8.68 -21.32 -5.39
CA GLN A 231 -8.04 -20.10 -5.84
C GLN A 231 -6.87 -20.48 -6.76
N ARG A 232 -7.01 -20.23 -8.05
CA ARG A 232 -6.07 -20.67 -9.10
C ARG A 232 -4.98 -19.66 -9.43
N SER A 233 -4.99 -18.50 -8.83
CA SER A 233 -3.97 -17.47 -8.99
C SER A 233 -3.66 -16.80 -7.67
N TRP A 234 -2.46 -16.27 -7.56
CA TRP A 234 -2.03 -15.51 -6.38
C TRP A 234 -1.53 -14.13 -6.80
N ARG A 235 -2.47 -13.27 -7.13
CA ARG A 235 -2.19 -11.92 -7.66
C ARG A 235 -1.36 -11.07 -6.72
N LEU A 236 -1.53 -11.23 -5.42
CA LEU A 236 -0.73 -10.52 -4.42
C LEU A 236 0.77 -10.77 -4.59
N MET A 237 1.18 -12.00 -4.99
CA MET A 237 2.59 -12.37 -5.17
C MET A 237 3.00 -12.45 -6.63
N SER A 238 2.20 -11.93 -7.55
CA SER A 238 2.52 -11.95 -8.99
C SER A 238 3.86 -11.28 -9.28
N GLY A 239 4.77 -12.02 -9.91
CA GLY A 239 6.14 -11.61 -10.20
C GLY A 239 7.14 -11.89 -9.08
N LEU A 240 6.72 -12.48 -7.96
CA LEU A 240 7.56 -12.93 -6.84
C LEU A 240 7.44 -14.44 -6.59
N GLU A 241 6.83 -15.18 -7.51
CA GLU A 241 6.52 -16.60 -7.32
C GLU A 241 7.77 -17.44 -7.04
N ALA A 242 8.90 -17.09 -7.68
CA ALA A 242 10.17 -17.78 -7.49
C ALA A 242 10.86 -17.46 -6.15
N GLU A 243 10.47 -16.36 -5.51
CA GLU A 243 11.04 -15.89 -4.24
C GLU A 243 10.15 -16.27 -3.05
N CYS A 244 8.89 -16.63 -3.33
CA CYS A 244 7.93 -16.99 -2.29
C CYS A 244 8.41 -18.19 -1.46
N THR A 245 8.29 -18.04 -0.15
CA THR A 245 8.50 -19.12 0.80
C THR A 245 7.20 -19.47 1.51
N PRO A 246 7.06 -20.70 2.03
CA PRO A 246 5.86 -21.10 2.77
C PRO A 246 5.50 -20.17 3.94
N GLU A 247 6.51 -19.58 4.56
CA GLU A 247 6.35 -18.65 5.68
C GLU A 247 5.59 -17.38 5.28
N TRP A 248 5.69 -16.94 4.01
CA TRP A 248 4.94 -15.77 3.54
C TRP A 248 3.44 -16.05 3.53
N MET A 249 3.04 -17.21 2.97
CA MET A 249 1.63 -17.60 2.97
C MET A 249 1.12 -17.86 4.37
N ASP A 250 1.89 -18.55 5.20
CA ASP A 250 1.53 -18.82 6.61
C ASP A 250 1.37 -17.50 7.40
N GLY A 251 2.18 -16.49 7.09
CA GLY A 251 2.01 -15.15 7.65
C GLY A 251 0.74 -14.45 7.19
N LEU A 252 0.41 -14.56 5.90
CA LEU A 252 -0.78 -13.93 5.33
C LEU A 252 -2.09 -14.59 5.76
N LEU A 253 -2.07 -15.87 6.17
CA LEU A 253 -3.25 -16.54 6.73
C LEU A 253 -3.88 -15.77 7.89
N GLY A 254 -3.04 -15.07 8.68
CA GLY A 254 -3.53 -14.27 9.79
C GLY A 254 -4.56 -13.21 9.37
N LEU A 255 -4.41 -12.59 8.19
CA LEU A 255 -5.36 -11.60 7.68
C LEU A 255 -6.74 -12.22 7.43
N TRP A 256 -6.77 -13.35 6.72
CA TRP A 256 -8.02 -14.04 6.39
C TRP A 256 -8.70 -14.60 7.62
N GLU A 257 -7.95 -15.25 8.51
CA GLU A 257 -8.50 -15.70 9.80
C GLU A 257 -9.04 -14.53 10.62
N GLY A 258 -8.34 -13.39 10.62
CA GLY A 258 -8.79 -12.19 11.33
C GLY A 258 -10.11 -11.65 10.80
N VAL A 259 -10.32 -11.61 9.49
CA VAL A 259 -11.60 -11.19 8.89
C VAL A 259 -12.74 -12.15 9.21
N LEU A 260 -12.46 -13.47 9.17
CA LEU A 260 -13.52 -14.50 9.36
C LEU A 260 -13.91 -14.71 10.82
N LEU A 261 -13.01 -14.48 11.75
CA LEU A 261 -13.22 -14.77 13.18
C LEU A 261 -14.40 -14.02 13.82
N PRO A 262 -14.66 -12.73 13.55
CA PRO A 262 -15.84 -12.03 14.07
C PRO A 262 -17.16 -12.48 13.42
N ILE A 263 -17.10 -13.04 12.20
CA ILE A 263 -18.28 -13.55 11.49
C ILE A 263 -18.73 -14.86 12.14
N GLU A 264 -17.79 -15.80 12.33
CA GLU A 264 -18.01 -17.08 12.95
C GLU A 264 -16.82 -17.44 13.84
N SER A 265 -16.94 -17.20 15.12
CA SER A 265 -15.84 -17.35 16.11
C SER A 265 -15.30 -18.76 16.26
N ARG A 266 -16.04 -19.77 15.75
CA ARG A 266 -15.64 -21.18 15.74
C ARG A 266 -15.06 -21.61 14.40
N SER A 267 -14.96 -20.73 13.43
CA SER A 267 -14.37 -21.04 12.14
C SER A 267 -12.88 -21.31 12.26
N ARG A 268 -12.45 -22.33 11.55
CA ARG A 268 -11.05 -22.61 11.27
C ARG A 268 -10.85 -22.58 9.77
N LEU A 269 -9.86 -21.83 9.34
CA LEU A 269 -9.44 -21.75 7.95
C LEU A 269 -8.29 -22.73 7.73
N ASP A 270 -8.50 -23.68 6.84
CA ASP A 270 -7.50 -24.67 6.43
C ASP A 270 -7.16 -24.50 4.96
N LEU A 271 -5.90 -24.69 4.60
CA LEU A 271 -5.41 -24.85 3.23
C LEU A 271 -5.13 -26.32 2.97
N LEU A 272 -5.96 -26.94 2.12
CA LEU A 272 -5.83 -28.36 1.75
C LEU A 272 -4.79 -28.55 0.63
N GLU A 273 -4.69 -27.58 -0.28
CA GLU A 273 -3.67 -27.49 -1.33
C GLU A 273 -3.05 -26.09 -1.34
N ARG A 274 -1.81 -25.99 -1.80
CA ARG A 274 -1.03 -24.76 -1.71
C ARG A 274 -0.19 -24.51 -2.99
N LEU A 275 -0.47 -23.41 -3.70
CA LEU A 275 0.31 -22.94 -4.86
C LEU A 275 1.79 -22.70 -4.52
N ASP A 276 2.07 -22.11 -3.36
CA ASP A 276 3.42 -21.82 -2.89
C ASP A 276 4.26 -23.08 -2.56
N LEU A 277 3.62 -24.24 -2.46
CA LEU A 277 4.24 -25.55 -2.33
C LEU A 277 4.26 -26.34 -3.66
N GLY A 278 3.98 -25.68 -4.78
CA GLY A 278 4.01 -26.28 -6.12
C GLY A 278 2.75 -27.08 -6.48
N GLN A 279 1.67 -26.96 -5.71
CA GLN A 279 0.37 -27.55 -6.07
C GLN A 279 -0.34 -26.65 -7.09
N LYS A 280 -1.47 -27.12 -7.65
CA LYS A 280 -2.15 -26.43 -8.77
C LYS A 280 -2.93 -25.22 -8.36
N GLU A 281 -3.34 -25.16 -7.09
CA GLU A 281 -4.22 -24.13 -6.54
C GLU A 281 -4.03 -23.98 -5.03
N PHE A 282 -4.57 -22.92 -4.44
CA PHE A 282 -4.91 -22.92 -3.04
C PHE A 282 -6.31 -23.50 -2.91
N LEU A 283 -6.48 -24.58 -2.17
CA LEU A 283 -7.78 -25.14 -1.86
C LEU A 283 -8.14 -24.82 -0.40
N TRP A 284 -9.01 -23.84 -0.25
CA TRP A 284 -9.46 -23.34 1.03
C TRP A 284 -10.64 -24.16 1.57
N LYS A 285 -10.61 -24.45 2.86
CA LYS A 285 -11.70 -25.06 3.58
C LYS A 285 -11.98 -24.28 4.86
N ILE A 286 -13.24 -23.92 5.09
CA ILE A 286 -13.70 -23.39 6.37
C ILE A 286 -14.43 -24.53 7.09
N SER A 287 -13.97 -24.86 8.29
CA SER A 287 -14.54 -25.92 9.13
C SER A 287 -14.86 -25.36 10.51
N GLU A 288 -15.88 -25.90 11.16
CA GLU A 288 -16.11 -25.60 12.57
C GLU A 288 -14.98 -26.22 13.42
N SER A 289 -14.34 -25.43 14.26
CA SER A 289 -13.45 -25.96 15.27
C SER A 289 -14.31 -26.77 16.28
N GLY A 290 -14.19 -28.09 16.24
CA GLY A 290 -14.86 -28.94 17.21
C GLY A 290 -14.56 -28.45 18.62
N ARG A 291 -15.57 -28.35 19.48
CA ARG A 291 -15.36 -28.17 20.93
C ARG A 291 -14.31 -29.18 21.36
N ALA A 292 -13.15 -28.70 21.80
CA ALA A 292 -12.34 -29.55 22.66
C ALA A 292 -13.28 -30.05 23.78
N LYS A 293 -13.57 -31.35 23.80
CA LYS A 293 -14.36 -31.96 24.86
C LYS A 293 -13.69 -31.54 26.16
N GLY A 294 -14.47 -30.87 27.00
CA GLY A 294 -14.00 -30.12 28.14
C GLY A 294 -13.01 -30.89 29.04
N PHE A 295 -12.14 -30.09 29.61
CA PHE A 295 -11.50 -30.41 30.88
C PHE A 295 -12.48 -30.18 32.02
#